data_f3dc3672f262bf944ffcfec0943ecdbd
#
_entry.id   f3dc3672f262bf944ffcfec0943ecdbd
#
_cell.length_a   1.000
_cell.length_b   1.000
_cell.length_c   1.000
_cell.angle_alpha   90.00
_cell.angle_beta   90.00
_cell.angle_gamma   90.00
#
_symmetry.space_group_name_H-M   'P 1'
#
loop_
_entity.id
_entity.type
_entity.pdbx_description
1 polymer ?
#
loop_
_entity_poly.entity_id
_entity_poly.type
_entity_poly.pdbx_seq_one_letter_code
_entity_poly.pdbx_strand_id
1 'polypeptide(L)'
;FLLSESQERMLFVVKAGREEALMQRFRRWGLQAAVVGQVLEEPVVRVLHHGEVAAEVPATALADDTPIEQHALLQEPPADLQQLWQWQEGQLPPLEDPSAVLLKLLDDPTIASKRWVHRQYDQQVLANTVVSSGAADAAVVRLRPQQGQGSMATVQRGVAATVDCPNRWVALDPERGAQAAVAEAARNLSCVGAEPLAITDNLNFPSPETPKGYWQLAMACRGIADACRALDTPVTGGNVSLYNETRRDDGTLQPIHPTPVIGMVGLVEDIDRVVGLAWRQPGDAVLLL
;
A
#
# COMPACT_ATOMS: atom_id res chain seq x y z
N PHE A 1 21.72 15.94 11.67
CA PHE A 1 21.29 16.47 10.39
C PHE A 1 21.23 15.39 9.32
N LEU A 2 22.36 14.72 9.03
CA LEU A 2 22.44 13.75 7.93
C LEU A 2 21.63 12.48 8.15
N LEU A 3 21.25 12.16 9.39
CA LEU A 3 20.44 11.01 9.75
C LEU A 3 18.97 11.37 10.04
N SER A 4 18.58 12.63 9.81
CA SER A 4 17.21 13.06 10.07
C SER A 4 16.27 12.60 8.96
N GLU A 5 15.30 11.78 9.31
CA GLU A 5 14.19 11.41 8.44
C GLU A 5 13.00 12.34 8.73
N SER A 6 12.67 13.19 7.78
CA SER A 6 11.48 14.03 7.85
C SER A 6 10.61 13.74 6.64
N GLN A 7 9.37 13.44 6.90
CA GLN A 7 8.40 13.09 5.85
C GLN A 7 8.09 14.29 4.94
N GLU A 8 7.73 13.99 3.71
CA GLU A 8 7.19 14.94 2.73
C GLU A 8 8.10 16.10 2.36
N ARG A 9 9.41 15.97 2.53
CA ARG A 9 10.37 16.96 2.06
C ARG A 9 10.75 16.69 0.61
N MET A 10 10.78 17.78 -0.18
CA MET A 10 11.18 17.75 -1.58
C MET A 10 12.33 18.72 -1.80
N LEU A 11 13.38 18.27 -2.49
CA LEU A 11 14.50 19.11 -2.91
C LEU A 11 14.31 19.53 -4.36
N PHE A 12 14.41 20.84 -4.60
CA PHE A 12 14.29 21.42 -5.94
C PHE A 12 15.59 22.07 -6.34
N VAL A 13 16.11 21.74 -7.51
CA VAL A 13 17.22 22.45 -8.14
C VAL A 13 16.63 23.47 -9.10
N VAL A 14 16.95 24.74 -8.87
CA VAL A 14 16.35 25.89 -9.56
C VAL A 14 17.43 26.71 -10.23
N LYS A 15 17.14 27.27 -11.40
CA LYS A 15 18.07 28.26 -12.05
C LYS A 15 18.30 29.44 -11.15
N ALA A 16 19.56 29.89 -11.04
CA ALA A 16 19.93 31.04 -10.23
C ALA A 16 19.04 32.26 -10.52
N GLY A 17 18.59 32.93 -9.46
CA GLY A 17 17.69 34.09 -9.54
C GLY A 17 16.20 33.75 -9.70
N ARG A 18 15.83 32.47 -9.69
CA ARG A 18 14.42 32.03 -9.77
C ARG A 18 13.89 31.47 -8.43
N GLU A 19 14.68 31.47 -7.39
CA GLU A 19 14.39 30.89 -6.08
C GLU A 19 13.14 31.52 -5.45
N GLU A 20 13.11 32.87 -5.42
CA GLU A 20 11.98 33.59 -4.81
C GLU A 20 10.66 33.33 -5.56
N ALA A 21 10.70 33.24 -6.89
CA ALA A 21 9.50 32.94 -7.67
C ALA A 21 8.91 31.56 -7.33
N LEU A 22 9.78 30.56 -7.08
CA LEU A 22 9.36 29.25 -6.64
C LEU A 22 8.82 29.29 -5.21
N MET A 23 9.52 29.94 -4.28
CA MET A 23 9.08 30.08 -2.88
C MET A 23 7.72 30.78 -2.77
N GLN A 24 7.47 31.82 -3.57
CA GLN A 24 6.18 32.50 -3.61
C GLN A 24 5.07 31.56 -4.09
N ARG A 25 5.37 30.67 -5.04
CA ARG A 25 4.38 29.68 -5.49
C ARG A 25 4.00 28.70 -4.38
N PHE A 26 4.95 28.23 -3.59
CA PHE A 26 4.68 27.37 -2.42
C PHE A 26 3.86 28.08 -1.35
N ARG A 27 4.20 29.35 -1.05
CA ARG A 27 3.45 30.16 -0.08
C ARG A 27 1.96 30.31 -0.41
N ARG A 28 1.60 30.31 -1.72
CA ARG A 28 0.19 30.35 -2.16
C ARG A 28 -0.60 29.11 -1.70
N TRP A 29 0.09 28.01 -1.45
CA TRP A 29 -0.50 26.74 -0.98
C TRP A 29 -0.27 26.53 0.52
N GLY A 30 0.19 27.55 1.23
CA GLY A 30 0.50 27.43 2.66
C GLY A 30 1.74 26.59 2.98
N LEU A 31 2.55 26.27 1.97
CA LEU A 31 3.76 25.47 2.12
C LEU A 31 4.98 26.35 2.40
N GLN A 32 5.90 25.80 3.22
CA GLN A 32 7.18 26.46 3.52
C GLN A 32 8.25 25.99 2.53
N ALA A 33 9.10 26.91 2.10
CA ALA A 33 10.27 26.63 1.29
C ALA A 33 11.41 27.55 1.69
N ALA A 34 12.63 27.04 1.65
CA ALA A 34 13.85 27.79 1.96
C ALA A 34 14.97 27.38 1.02
N VAL A 35 15.85 28.33 0.71
CA VAL A 35 17.11 28.02 0.01
C VAL A 35 18.05 27.39 1.02
N VAL A 36 18.46 26.14 0.75
CA VAL A 36 19.31 25.35 1.66
C VAL A 36 20.73 25.18 1.15
N GLY A 37 21.00 25.59 -0.08
CA GLY A 37 22.34 25.49 -0.68
C GLY A 37 22.36 25.91 -2.15
N GLN A 38 23.47 25.64 -2.80
CA GLN A 38 23.67 25.87 -4.23
C GLN A 38 24.44 24.72 -4.86
N VAL A 39 24.26 24.51 -6.15
CA VAL A 39 25.02 23.54 -6.92
C VAL A 39 26.44 24.01 -7.08
N LEU A 40 27.41 23.15 -6.80
CA LEU A 40 28.83 23.38 -6.93
C LEU A 40 29.37 22.84 -8.28
N GLU A 41 30.49 23.35 -8.74
CA GLU A 41 31.21 22.76 -9.87
C GLU A 41 32.02 21.53 -9.44
N GLU A 42 32.44 21.49 -8.18
CA GLU A 42 33.13 20.31 -7.61
C GLU A 42 32.17 19.17 -7.40
N PRO A 43 32.59 17.91 -7.62
CA PRO A 43 31.75 16.73 -7.46
C PRO A 43 31.65 16.31 -5.98
N VAL A 44 31.27 17.23 -5.12
CA VAL A 44 31.13 17.00 -3.67
C VAL A 44 29.80 17.51 -3.14
N VAL A 45 29.32 16.88 -2.07
CA VAL A 45 28.27 17.40 -1.21
C VAL A 45 28.94 17.98 0.03
N ARG A 46 28.88 19.28 0.18
CA ARG A 46 29.50 20.03 1.29
C ARG A 46 28.41 20.53 2.21
N VAL A 47 28.47 20.12 3.48
CA VAL A 47 27.54 20.56 4.51
C VAL A 47 28.20 21.62 5.38
N LEU A 48 27.55 22.79 5.47
CA LEU A 48 28.01 23.88 6.32
C LEU A 48 27.18 23.94 7.61
N HIS A 49 27.84 24.18 8.72
CA HIS A 49 27.24 24.48 10.01
C HIS A 49 27.86 25.73 10.60
N HIS A 50 27.04 26.76 10.85
CA HIS A 50 27.51 28.09 11.25
C HIS A 50 28.60 28.70 10.37
N GLY A 51 28.58 28.39 9.06
CA GLY A 51 29.54 28.91 8.09
C GLY A 51 30.85 28.09 7.95
N GLU A 52 31.05 27.10 8.80
CA GLU A 52 32.17 26.16 8.72
C GLU A 52 31.79 24.84 8.05
N VAL A 53 32.74 24.20 7.39
CA VAL A 53 32.54 22.88 6.77
C VAL A 53 32.42 21.85 7.86
N ALA A 54 31.22 21.32 8.05
CA ALA A 54 30.90 20.24 9.01
C ALA A 54 31.09 18.86 8.39
N ALA A 55 30.84 18.73 7.08
CA ALA A 55 31.07 17.50 6.32
C ALA A 55 31.34 17.81 4.85
N GLU A 56 32.17 17.00 4.23
CA GLU A 56 32.38 17.00 2.79
C GLU A 56 32.51 15.57 2.29
N VAL A 57 31.65 15.18 1.37
CA VAL A 57 31.54 13.81 0.88
C VAL A 57 31.56 13.84 -0.65
N PRO A 58 32.33 12.98 -1.32
CA PRO A 58 32.25 12.85 -2.78
C PRO A 58 30.80 12.54 -3.21
N ALA A 59 30.30 13.22 -4.23
CA ALA A 59 28.93 13.01 -4.72
C ALA A 59 28.68 11.55 -5.17
N THR A 60 29.71 10.92 -5.77
CA THR A 60 29.65 9.51 -6.17
C THR A 60 29.44 8.56 -5.01
N ALA A 61 30.01 8.84 -3.83
CA ALA A 61 29.82 8.03 -2.64
C ALA A 61 28.37 8.01 -2.13
N LEU A 62 27.57 9.00 -2.52
CA LEU A 62 26.14 9.07 -2.15
C LEU A 62 25.21 8.53 -3.25
N ALA A 63 25.71 8.26 -4.43
CA ALA A 63 24.93 7.81 -5.58
C ALA A 63 25.48 6.51 -6.20
N ASP A 64 26.62 6.60 -6.88
CA ASP A 64 27.12 5.51 -7.72
C ASP A 64 27.89 4.45 -6.92
N ASP A 65 28.62 4.87 -5.90
CA ASP A 65 29.48 4.01 -5.06
C ASP A 65 28.82 3.63 -3.73
N THR A 66 27.50 3.82 -3.61
CA THR A 66 26.75 3.41 -2.42
C THR A 66 26.80 1.91 -2.25
N PRO A 67 27.10 1.37 -1.04
CA PRO A 67 27.11 -0.06 -0.80
C PRO A 67 25.77 -0.69 -1.15
N ILE A 68 25.80 -1.70 -2.01
CA ILE A 68 24.63 -2.51 -2.34
C ILE A 68 24.81 -3.87 -1.68
N GLU A 69 23.98 -4.12 -0.67
CA GLU A 69 23.96 -5.42 -0.01
C GLU A 69 23.32 -6.45 -0.93
N GLN A 70 24.04 -7.54 -1.18
CA GLN A 70 23.54 -8.65 -1.97
C GLN A 70 23.29 -9.85 -1.07
N HIS A 71 22.01 -10.10 -0.79
CA HIS A 71 21.60 -11.30 -0.07
C HIS A 71 21.39 -12.45 -1.05
N ALA A 72 21.87 -13.64 -0.67
CA ALA A 72 21.64 -14.84 -1.45
C ALA A 72 20.16 -15.24 -1.40
N LEU A 73 19.51 -15.25 -2.56
CA LEU A 73 18.12 -15.71 -2.67
C LEU A 73 18.08 -17.25 -2.57
N LEU A 74 17.24 -17.78 -1.68
CA LEU A 74 16.97 -19.20 -1.61
C LEU A 74 16.42 -19.69 -2.96
N GLN A 75 16.97 -20.78 -3.48
CA GLN A 75 16.52 -21.38 -4.73
C GLN A 75 15.23 -22.18 -4.55
N GLU A 76 15.02 -22.70 -3.34
CA GLU A 76 13.84 -23.47 -2.95
C GLU A 76 13.15 -22.83 -1.75
N PRO A 77 11.84 -23.03 -1.62
CA PRO A 77 11.08 -22.58 -0.46
C PRO A 77 11.67 -23.13 0.86
N PRO A 78 11.58 -22.38 1.97
CA PRO A 78 11.98 -22.86 3.28
C PRO A 78 11.32 -24.20 3.64
N ALA A 79 12.08 -25.10 4.29
CA ALA A 79 11.63 -26.46 4.57
C ALA A 79 10.36 -26.54 5.43
N ASP A 80 10.17 -25.58 6.36
CA ASP A 80 8.95 -25.47 7.17
C ASP A 80 7.71 -25.17 6.33
N LEU A 81 7.83 -24.37 5.25
CA LEU A 81 6.75 -24.12 4.32
C LEU A 81 6.49 -25.33 3.42
N GLN A 82 7.52 -25.97 2.92
CA GLN A 82 7.37 -27.21 2.14
C GLN A 82 6.61 -28.28 2.93
N GLN A 83 6.90 -28.43 4.23
CA GLN A 83 6.17 -29.33 5.10
C GLN A 83 4.69 -28.92 5.28
N LEU A 84 4.44 -27.63 5.46
CA LEU A 84 3.09 -27.08 5.62
C LEU A 84 2.24 -27.28 4.36
N TRP A 85 2.84 -27.21 3.18
CA TRP A 85 2.15 -27.45 1.90
C TRP A 85 1.74 -28.90 1.66
N GLN A 86 2.25 -29.85 2.47
CA GLN A 86 1.83 -31.25 2.43
C GLN A 86 0.55 -31.52 3.22
N TRP A 87 -0.03 -30.47 3.84
CA TRP A 87 -1.27 -30.57 4.59
C TRP A 87 -2.42 -31.15 3.74
N GLN A 88 -3.24 -32.01 4.36
CA GLN A 88 -4.39 -32.64 3.73
C GLN A 88 -5.66 -32.32 4.52
N GLU A 89 -6.79 -32.18 3.82
CA GLU A 89 -8.09 -31.89 4.42
C GLU A 89 -8.49 -32.90 5.51
N GLY A 90 -8.16 -34.17 5.31
CA GLY A 90 -8.41 -35.23 6.29
C GLY A 90 -7.70 -35.08 7.63
N GLN A 91 -6.78 -34.13 7.76
CA GLN A 91 -6.13 -33.78 9.04
C GLN A 91 -6.98 -32.83 9.89
N LEU A 92 -8.05 -32.24 9.33
CA LEU A 92 -8.99 -31.45 10.10
C LEU A 92 -9.90 -32.34 10.93
N PRO A 93 -10.21 -31.98 12.18
CA PRO A 93 -11.24 -32.65 12.95
C PRO A 93 -12.61 -32.45 12.27
N PRO A 94 -13.50 -33.43 12.37
CA PRO A 94 -14.85 -33.30 11.82
C PRO A 94 -15.57 -32.10 12.46
N LEU A 95 -16.39 -31.42 11.65
CA LEU A 95 -17.21 -30.32 12.11
C LEU A 95 -18.46 -30.85 12.78
N GLU A 96 -18.47 -30.93 14.14
CA GLU A 96 -19.57 -31.48 14.91
C GLU A 96 -20.78 -30.54 15.02
N ASP A 97 -20.53 -29.25 15.26
CA ASP A 97 -21.58 -28.21 15.36
C ASP A 97 -21.23 -27.00 14.47
N PRO A 98 -21.74 -26.96 13.23
CA PRO A 98 -21.52 -25.84 12.31
C PRO A 98 -22.05 -24.50 12.85
N SER A 99 -23.14 -24.51 13.62
CA SER A 99 -23.74 -23.28 14.14
C SER A 99 -22.89 -22.66 15.22
N ALA A 100 -22.35 -23.46 16.15
CA ALA A 100 -21.44 -22.98 17.18
C ALA A 100 -20.14 -22.43 16.57
N VAL A 101 -19.59 -23.10 15.54
CA VAL A 101 -18.40 -22.64 14.83
C VAL A 101 -18.66 -21.34 14.08
N LEU A 102 -19.81 -21.21 13.41
CA LEU A 102 -20.20 -19.98 12.74
C LEU A 102 -20.28 -18.79 13.71
N LEU A 103 -20.95 -18.98 14.86
CA LEU A 103 -21.04 -17.94 15.89
C LEU A 103 -19.66 -17.53 16.43
N LYS A 104 -18.79 -18.51 16.65
CA LYS A 104 -17.41 -18.26 17.08
C LYS A 104 -16.60 -17.48 16.03
N LEU A 105 -16.76 -17.81 14.73
CA LEU A 105 -16.11 -17.07 13.64
C LEU A 105 -16.62 -15.65 13.55
N LEU A 106 -17.92 -15.41 13.69
CA LEU A 106 -18.50 -14.06 13.66
C LEU A 106 -18.04 -13.18 14.83
N ASP A 107 -17.68 -13.80 15.96
CA ASP A 107 -17.14 -13.10 17.15
C ASP A 107 -15.60 -12.94 17.10
N ASP A 108 -14.92 -13.60 16.17
CA ASP A 108 -13.46 -13.49 16.05
C ASP A 108 -13.06 -12.06 15.65
N PRO A 109 -12.11 -11.41 16.36
CA PRO A 109 -11.68 -10.04 16.06
C PRO A 109 -11.19 -9.81 14.62
N THR A 110 -10.73 -10.84 13.93
CA THR A 110 -10.30 -10.73 12.53
C THR A 110 -11.46 -10.69 11.54
N ILE A 111 -12.64 -11.24 11.94
CA ILE A 111 -13.84 -11.36 11.10
C ILE A 111 -14.94 -10.39 11.55
N ALA A 112 -15.05 -10.16 12.86
CA ALA A 112 -16.05 -9.27 13.44
C ALA A 112 -16.06 -7.88 12.83
N SER A 113 -17.21 -7.21 12.87
CA SER A 113 -17.40 -5.88 12.31
C SER A 113 -16.38 -4.86 12.84
N LYS A 114 -15.72 -4.14 11.96
CA LYS A 114 -14.80 -3.03 12.29
C LYS A 114 -15.51 -1.68 12.40
N ARG A 115 -16.83 -1.69 12.48
CA ARG A 115 -17.66 -0.49 12.51
C ARG A 115 -17.28 0.51 13.62
N TRP A 116 -16.85 0.00 14.77
CA TRP A 116 -16.39 0.83 15.89
C TRP A 116 -15.13 1.63 15.54
N VAL A 117 -14.26 1.13 14.64
CA VAL A 117 -13.07 1.85 14.18
C VAL A 117 -13.48 2.98 13.24
N HIS A 118 -14.13 2.65 12.12
CA HIS A 118 -14.37 3.65 11.08
C HIS A 118 -15.46 4.69 11.44
N ARG A 119 -16.33 4.41 12.40
CA ARG A 119 -17.32 5.38 12.90
C ARG A 119 -16.71 6.60 13.61
N GLN A 120 -15.45 6.53 14.01
CA GLN A 120 -14.75 7.61 14.68
C GLN A 120 -14.29 8.71 13.71
N TYR A 121 -14.29 8.42 12.42
CA TYR A 121 -13.75 9.31 11.40
C TYR A 121 -14.85 9.89 10.53
N ASP A 122 -14.65 11.13 10.09
CA ASP A 122 -15.51 11.75 9.09
C ASP A 122 -15.31 11.08 7.73
N GLN A 123 -16.40 10.60 7.17
CA GLN A 123 -16.42 9.90 5.87
C GLN A 123 -17.00 10.77 4.75
N GLN A 124 -17.37 12.02 5.05
CA GLN A 124 -18.06 12.90 4.11
C GLN A 124 -17.37 14.25 3.94
N VAL A 125 -16.10 14.34 4.26
CA VAL A 125 -15.31 15.56 4.05
C VAL A 125 -15.46 16.02 2.60
N LEU A 126 -15.74 17.30 2.41
CA LEU A 126 -16.03 17.92 1.11
C LEU A 126 -17.30 17.37 0.40
N ALA A 127 -18.09 16.52 1.04
CA ALA A 127 -19.34 15.96 0.50
C ALA A 127 -19.19 15.27 -0.88
N ASN A 128 -18.06 14.60 -1.10
CA ASN A 128 -17.79 13.88 -2.36
C ASN A 128 -18.02 12.38 -2.26
N THR A 129 -18.28 11.84 -1.07
CA THR A 129 -18.48 10.41 -0.85
C THR A 129 -19.74 9.92 -1.55
N VAL A 130 -19.58 8.96 -2.44
CA VAL A 130 -20.67 8.24 -3.12
C VAL A 130 -20.99 6.95 -2.38
N VAL A 131 -19.95 6.20 -1.98
CA VAL A 131 -20.07 4.97 -1.19
C VAL A 131 -19.31 5.15 0.11
N SER A 132 -20.02 5.06 1.22
CA SER A 132 -19.46 5.12 2.57
C SER A 132 -18.87 3.78 3.00
N SER A 133 -18.04 3.80 4.03
CA SER A 133 -17.46 2.61 4.66
C SER A 133 -18.54 1.58 5.04
N GLY A 134 -18.35 0.32 4.61
CA GLY A 134 -19.23 -0.81 4.87
C GLY A 134 -20.49 -0.89 3.98
N ALA A 135 -20.61 -0.05 2.96
CA ALA A 135 -21.75 -0.09 2.03
C ALA A 135 -21.45 -0.86 0.73
N ALA A 136 -20.19 -1.06 0.39
CA ALA A 136 -19.75 -1.83 -0.78
C ALA A 136 -18.33 -2.37 -0.56
N ASP A 137 -17.79 -3.06 -1.57
CA ASP A 137 -16.45 -3.69 -1.53
C ASP A 137 -15.31 -2.67 -1.71
N ALA A 138 -15.58 -1.47 -2.24
CA ALA A 138 -14.64 -0.38 -2.33
C ALA A 138 -15.30 0.96 -1.97
N ALA A 139 -14.50 1.91 -1.51
CA ALA A 139 -14.94 3.30 -1.33
C ALA A 139 -15.03 3.99 -2.69
N VAL A 140 -16.02 4.86 -2.87
CA VAL A 140 -16.18 5.66 -4.09
C VAL A 140 -16.37 7.12 -3.75
N VAL A 141 -15.56 7.99 -4.38
CA VAL A 141 -15.67 9.44 -4.26
C VAL A 141 -15.90 10.08 -5.63
N ARG A 142 -16.78 11.07 -5.67
CA ARG A 142 -17.05 11.85 -6.86
C ARG A 142 -15.87 12.74 -7.22
N LEU A 143 -15.51 12.81 -8.49
CA LEU A 143 -14.61 13.83 -9.01
C LEU A 143 -15.32 15.17 -9.12
N ARG A 144 -14.67 16.23 -8.67
CA ARG A 144 -15.20 17.59 -8.83
C ARG A 144 -14.66 18.22 -10.12
N PRO A 145 -15.47 19.03 -10.82
CA PRO A 145 -14.97 19.83 -11.93
C PRO A 145 -13.95 20.84 -11.40
N GLN A 146 -12.96 21.17 -12.20
CA GLN A 146 -12.03 22.26 -11.88
C GLN A 146 -12.82 23.58 -11.80
N GLN A 147 -12.40 24.51 -10.93
CA GLN A 147 -13.03 25.82 -10.81
C GLN A 147 -13.11 26.49 -12.20
N GLY A 148 -14.32 26.86 -12.61
CA GLY A 148 -14.58 27.44 -13.92
C GLY A 148 -14.94 26.46 -15.04
N GLN A 149 -14.93 25.15 -14.77
CA GLN A 149 -15.33 24.13 -15.76
C GLN A 149 -16.61 23.42 -15.31
N GLY A 150 -17.76 23.90 -15.75
CA GLY A 150 -19.03 23.23 -15.60
C GLY A 150 -19.68 23.26 -14.19
N SER A 151 -20.90 22.76 -14.10
CA SER A 151 -21.63 22.58 -12.85
C SER A 151 -21.31 21.24 -12.20
N MET A 152 -21.37 21.17 -10.85
CA MET A 152 -21.29 19.91 -10.09
C MET A 152 -22.30 18.85 -10.56
N ALA A 153 -23.43 19.27 -11.10
CA ALA A 153 -24.48 18.39 -11.62
C ALA A 153 -24.08 17.63 -12.91
N THR A 154 -22.96 17.99 -13.55
CA THR A 154 -22.50 17.38 -14.82
C THR A 154 -21.37 16.40 -14.66
N VAL A 155 -20.78 16.24 -13.45
CA VAL A 155 -19.70 15.31 -13.23
C VAL A 155 -20.26 13.98 -12.73
N GLN A 156 -20.28 13.01 -13.61
CA GLN A 156 -20.72 11.65 -13.30
C GLN A 156 -19.57 10.70 -12.94
N ARG A 157 -18.33 11.12 -13.11
CA ARG A 157 -17.16 10.29 -12.85
C ARG A 157 -16.79 10.26 -11.36
N GLY A 158 -16.24 9.14 -10.95
CA GLY A 158 -15.69 8.94 -9.60
C GLY A 158 -14.38 8.19 -9.62
N VAL A 159 -13.73 8.18 -8.47
CA VAL A 159 -12.58 7.31 -8.17
C VAL A 159 -13.01 6.32 -7.11
N ALA A 160 -12.77 5.05 -7.36
CA ALA A 160 -12.89 4.00 -6.36
C ALA A 160 -11.52 3.66 -5.78
N ALA A 161 -11.49 3.25 -4.52
CA ALA A 161 -10.27 2.82 -3.85
C ALA A 161 -10.55 1.70 -2.85
N THR A 162 -9.59 0.77 -2.75
CA THR A 162 -9.59 -0.32 -1.77
C THR A 162 -8.19 -0.55 -1.19
N VAL A 163 -8.12 -1.25 -0.08
CA VAL A 163 -6.87 -1.65 0.59
C VAL A 163 -7.00 -3.10 1.04
N ASP A 164 -6.13 -3.97 0.53
CA ASP A 164 -6.24 -5.41 0.72
C ASP A 164 -4.90 -6.04 1.10
N CYS A 165 -4.91 -7.06 1.97
CA CYS A 165 -3.73 -7.87 2.28
C CYS A 165 -4.10 -9.19 3.00
N PRO A 166 -4.12 -10.35 2.34
CA PRO A 166 -4.28 -11.64 2.97
C PRO A 166 -2.94 -12.15 3.56
N ASN A 167 -2.39 -11.47 4.56
CA ASN A 167 -1.04 -11.73 5.08
C ASN A 167 -0.79 -13.17 5.55
N ARG A 168 -1.82 -13.90 5.98
CA ARG A 168 -1.70 -15.32 6.32
C ARG A 168 -1.43 -16.17 5.07
N TRP A 169 -2.06 -15.86 3.94
CA TRP A 169 -1.79 -16.52 2.67
C TRP A 169 -0.39 -16.19 2.16
N VAL A 170 0.03 -14.92 2.31
CA VAL A 170 1.40 -14.51 2.00
C VAL A 170 2.42 -15.24 2.87
N ALA A 171 2.11 -15.51 4.15
CA ALA A 171 2.98 -16.29 5.02
C ALA A 171 3.09 -17.76 4.59
N LEU A 172 2.02 -18.33 4.01
CA LEU A 172 2.00 -19.69 3.48
C LEU A 172 2.72 -19.80 2.13
N ASP A 173 2.47 -18.85 1.23
CA ASP A 173 3.09 -18.78 -0.10
C ASP A 173 3.20 -17.31 -0.49
N PRO A 174 4.39 -16.70 -0.34
CA PRO A 174 4.56 -15.27 -0.57
C PRO A 174 4.23 -14.83 -2.00
N GLU A 175 4.55 -15.64 -2.99
CA GLU A 175 4.28 -15.31 -4.39
C GLU A 175 2.78 -15.35 -4.69
N ARG A 176 2.11 -16.46 -4.37
CA ARG A 176 0.68 -16.63 -4.62
C ARG A 176 -0.18 -15.76 -3.71
N GLY A 177 0.21 -15.60 -2.45
CA GLY A 177 -0.49 -14.74 -1.51
C GLY A 177 -0.43 -13.27 -1.92
N ALA A 178 0.69 -12.82 -2.47
CA ALA A 178 0.82 -11.47 -3.01
C ALA A 178 0.03 -11.27 -4.31
N GLN A 179 0.02 -12.28 -5.20
CA GLN A 179 -0.88 -12.28 -6.37
C GLN A 179 -2.34 -12.18 -5.94
N ALA A 180 -2.74 -12.94 -4.91
CA ALA A 180 -4.09 -12.90 -4.37
C ALA A 180 -4.46 -11.52 -3.83
N ALA A 181 -3.54 -10.80 -3.17
CA ALA A 181 -3.79 -9.43 -2.68
C ALA A 181 -4.13 -8.46 -3.81
N VAL A 182 -3.35 -8.49 -4.90
CA VAL A 182 -3.61 -7.66 -6.10
C VAL A 182 -4.93 -8.04 -6.76
N ALA A 183 -5.18 -9.35 -6.91
CA ALA A 183 -6.42 -9.85 -7.52
C ALA A 183 -7.66 -9.53 -6.67
N GLU A 184 -7.55 -9.59 -5.33
CA GLU A 184 -8.62 -9.19 -4.40
C GLU A 184 -8.95 -7.71 -4.57
N ALA A 185 -7.94 -6.84 -4.57
CA ALA A 185 -8.12 -5.42 -4.78
C ALA A 185 -8.82 -5.12 -6.13
N ALA A 186 -8.41 -5.77 -7.21
CA ALA A 186 -9.04 -5.60 -8.52
C ALA A 186 -10.50 -6.07 -8.53
N ARG A 187 -10.81 -7.20 -7.89
CA ARG A 187 -12.20 -7.69 -7.75
C ARG A 187 -13.06 -6.72 -6.94
N ASN A 188 -12.54 -6.20 -5.82
CA ASN A 188 -13.26 -5.26 -4.98
C ASN A 188 -13.64 -3.98 -5.75
N LEU A 189 -12.72 -3.45 -6.58
CA LEU A 189 -13.02 -2.33 -7.47
C LEU A 189 -14.06 -2.70 -8.53
N SER A 190 -13.93 -3.87 -9.15
CA SER A 190 -14.88 -4.34 -10.16
C SER A 190 -16.28 -4.53 -9.60
N CYS A 191 -16.41 -4.99 -8.34
CA CYS A 191 -17.69 -5.17 -7.65
C CYS A 191 -18.48 -3.86 -7.50
N VAL A 192 -17.82 -2.71 -7.41
CA VAL A 192 -18.50 -1.40 -7.39
C VAL A 192 -18.68 -0.79 -8.77
N GLY A 193 -18.23 -1.46 -9.82
CA GLY A 193 -18.32 -0.99 -11.21
C GLY A 193 -17.16 -0.06 -11.61
N ALA A 194 -16.04 -0.12 -10.92
CA ALA A 194 -14.83 0.61 -11.28
C ALA A 194 -13.91 -0.23 -12.15
N GLU A 195 -13.21 0.43 -13.08
CA GLU A 195 -12.11 -0.14 -13.83
C GLU A 195 -10.80 0.05 -13.05
N PRO A 196 -10.09 -1.03 -12.64
CA PRO A 196 -8.81 -0.93 -11.98
C PRO A 196 -7.78 -0.20 -12.85
N LEU A 197 -7.03 0.74 -12.27
CA LEU A 197 -6.07 1.55 -13.02
C LEU A 197 -4.62 1.34 -12.57
N ALA A 198 -4.38 1.35 -11.27
CA ALA A 198 -3.03 1.31 -10.72
C ALA A 198 -3.04 0.93 -9.25
N ILE A 199 -1.88 0.45 -8.78
CA ILE A 199 -1.68 0.15 -7.36
C ILE A 199 -0.61 1.05 -6.73
N THR A 200 -0.69 1.15 -5.41
CA THR A 200 0.40 1.48 -4.50
C THR A 200 0.59 0.32 -3.53
N ASP A 201 1.82 0.07 -3.10
CA ASP A 201 2.08 -0.96 -2.10
C ASP A 201 2.59 -0.37 -0.78
N ASN A 202 2.41 -1.12 0.31
CA ASN A 202 3.02 -0.86 1.60
C ASN A 202 3.58 -2.19 2.10
N LEU A 203 4.87 -2.40 1.82
CA LEU A 203 5.57 -3.66 2.07
C LEU A 203 6.07 -3.68 3.53
N ASN A 204 5.52 -4.56 4.35
CA ASN A 204 5.95 -4.75 5.73
C ASN A 204 6.47 -6.18 5.90
N PHE A 205 7.78 -6.31 6.13
CA PHE A 205 8.46 -7.59 6.14
C PHE A 205 9.42 -7.71 7.35
N PRO A 206 9.75 -8.97 7.73
CA PRO A 206 10.84 -9.24 8.66
C PRO A 206 12.19 -8.75 8.13
N SER A 207 13.25 -9.02 8.89
CA SER A 207 14.63 -8.71 8.48
C SER A 207 14.98 -9.43 7.15
N PRO A 208 15.42 -8.68 6.13
CA PRO A 208 15.92 -9.26 4.88
C PRO A 208 17.32 -9.87 5.02
N GLU A 209 17.99 -9.69 6.15
CA GLU A 209 19.29 -10.33 6.43
C GLU A 209 19.13 -11.83 6.70
N THR A 210 17.93 -12.29 7.03
CA THR A 210 17.66 -13.73 7.15
C THR A 210 17.30 -14.32 5.79
N PRO A 211 17.80 -15.53 5.44
CA PRO A 211 17.49 -16.15 4.16
C PRO A 211 16.00 -16.29 3.90
N LYS A 212 15.20 -16.64 4.93
CA LYS A 212 13.74 -16.75 4.83
C LYS A 212 13.07 -15.38 4.63
N GLY A 213 13.48 -14.36 5.38
CA GLY A 213 12.90 -13.02 5.26
C GLY A 213 13.16 -12.41 3.87
N TYR A 214 14.38 -12.54 3.36
CA TYR A 214 14.72 -12.08 2.01
C TYR A 214 13.94 -12.85 0.93
N TRP A 215 13.84 -14.19 1.07
CA TRP A 215 13.08 -15.01 0.14
C TRP A 215 11.60 -14.60 0.11
N GLN A 216 10.99 -14.37 1.29
CA GLN A 216 9.60 -13.93 1.38
C GLN A 216 9.37 -12.58 0.70
N LEU A 217 10.26 -11.62 0.92
CA LEU A 217 10.20 -10.30 0.27
C LEU A 217 10.31 -10.43 -1.25
N ALA A 218 11.32 -11.16 -1.73
CA ALA A 218 11.56 -11.33 -3.16
C ALA A 218 10.41 -12.05 -3.88
N MET A 219 9.85 -13.11 -3.27
CA MET A 219 8.71 -13.83 -3.85
C MET A 219 7.43 -13.00 -3.84
N ALA A 220 7.16 -12.25 -2.78
CA ALA A 220 6.02 -11.34 -2.73
C ALA A 220 6.12 -10.25 -3.79
N CYS A 221 7.29 -9.62 -3.95
CA CYS A 221 7.50 -8.63 -5.02
C CYS A 221 7.30 -9.23 -6.42
N ARG A 222 7.75 -10.48 -6.64
CA ARG A 222 7.50 -11.21 -7.89
C ARG A 222 5.99 -11.41 -8.12
N GLY A 223 5.28 -11.88 -7.10
CA GLY A 223 3.83 -12.09 -7.16
C GLY A 223 3.06 -10.81 -7.47
N ILE A 224 3.39 -9.69 -6.82
CA ILE A 224 2.81 -8.38 -7.14
C ILE A 224 3.06 -8.02 -8.60
N ALA A 225 4.33 -8.11 -9.05
CA ALA A 225 4.70 -7.73 -10.41
C ALA A 225 3.96 -8.56 -11.47
N ASP A 226 3.82 -9.86 -11.26
CA ASP A 226 3.14 -10.75 -12.21
C ASP A 226 1.64 -10.49 -12.25
N ALA A 227 0.99 -10.29 -11.10
CA ALA A 227 -0.43 -9.93 -11.05
C ALA A 227 -0.70 -8.56 -11.67
N CYS A 228 0.15 -7.57 -11.40
CA CYS A 228 0.04 -6.24 -12.00
C CYS A 228 0.18 -6.26 -13.52
N ARG A 229 1.10 -7.06 -14.06
CA ARG A 229 1.22 -7.24 -15.52
C ARG A 229 -0.01 -7.92 -16.10
N ALA A 230 -0.55 -8.95 -15.42
CA ALA A 230 -1.72 -9.67 -15.90
C ALA A 230 -2.99 -8.82 -15.91
N LEU A 231 -3.11 -7.85 -14.99
CA LEU A 231 -4.28 -6.98 -14.83
C LEU A 231 -4.08 -5.59 -15.45
N ASP A 232 -2.91 -5.30 -16.02
CA ASP A 232 -2.52 -3.98 -16.56
C ASP A 232 -2.67 -2.86 -15.52
N THR A 233 -2.30 -3.13 -14.27
CA THR A 233 -2.38 -2.21 -13.14
C THR A 233 -0.99 -1.90 -12.60
N PRO A 234 -0.26 -0.91 -13.14
CA PRO A 234 1.12 -0.63 -12.75
C PRO A 234 1.24 -0.20 -11.29
N VAL A 235 2.39 -0.51 -10.68
CA VAL A 235 2.79 0.03 -9.38
C VAL A 235 3.24 1.48 -9.57
N THR A 236 2.55 2.43 -8.95
CA THR A 236 2.84 3.87 -9.07
C THR A 236 3.76 4.40 -7.99
N GLY A 237 3.93 3.64 -6.92
CA GLY A 237 4.77 3.98 -5.78
C GLY A 237 4.39 3.13 -4.57
N GLY A 238 5.01 3.42 -3.46
CA GLY A 238 4.73 2.67 -2.24
C GLY A 238 5.67 3.02 -1.11
N ASN A 239 5.62 2.20 -0.07
CA ASN A 239 6.51 2.26 1.08
C ASN A 239 7.03 0.86 1.40
N VAL A 240 8.24 0.79 1.93
CA VAL A 240 8.80 -0.43 2.48
C VAL A 240 9.22 -0.21 3.92
N SER A 241 8.84 -1.15 4.78
CA SER A 241 9.25 -1.23 6.19
C SER A 241 9.81 -2.63 6.43
N LEU A 242 11.08 -2.69 6.80
CA LEU A 242 11.80 -3.93 7.05
C LEU A 242 12.16 -4.03 8.54
N TYR A 243 12.69 -5.19 8.95
CA TYR A 243 13.04 -5.47 10.35
C TYR A 243 11.84 -5.41 11.32
N ASN A 244 10.64 -5.76 10.82
CA ASN A 244 9.44 -5.79 11.65
C ASN A 244 9.41 -7.06 12.51
N GLU A 245 9.98 -6.97 13.69
CA GLU A 245 10.18 -8.08 14.62
C GLU A 245 9.92 -7.64 16.06
N THR A 246 9.34 -8.52 16.84
CA THR A 246 9.16 -8.29 18.28
C THR A 246 10.21 -9.08 19.05
N ARG A 247 10.97 -8.39 19.90
CA ARG A 247 11.86 -9.06 20.84
C ARG A 247 11.05 -9.61 22.01
N ARG A 248 11.13 -10.91 22.24
CA ARG A 248 10.50 -11.59 23.39
C ARG A 248 11.37 -11.44 24.65
N ASP A 249 10.81 -11.76 25.81
CA ASP A 249 11.51 -11.69 27.11
C ASP A 249 12.74 -12.62 27.17
N ASP A 250 12.72 -13.73 26.45
CA ASP A 250 13.86 -14.66 26.33
C ASP A 250 14.95 -14.19 25.36
N GLY A 251 14.78 -12.98 24.77
CA GLY A 251 15.72 -12.39 23.82
C GLY A 251 15.53 -12.86 22.37
N THR A 252 14.65 -13.81 22.10
CA THR A 252 14.35 -14.26 20.73
C THR A 252 13.59 -13.18 19.94
N LEU A 253 13.82 -13.13 18.63
CA LEU A 253 13.08 -12.27 17.72
C LEU A 253 11.92 -13.04 17.11
N GLN A 254 10.72 -12.50 17.23
CA GLN A 254 9.53 -13.01 16.56
C GLN A 254 9.20 -12.10 15.37
N PRO A 255 9.44 -12.56 14.14
CA PRO A 255 9.07 -11.80 12.95
C PRO A 255 7.55 -11.70 12.79
N ILE A 256 7.11 -10.62 12.16
CA ILE A 256 5.72 -10.51 11.69
C ILE A 256 5.46 -11.48 10.52
N HIS A 257 4.21 -11.75 10.23
CA HIS A 257 3.88 -12.31 8.91
C HIS A 257 4.24 -11.31 7.81
N PRO A 258 4.74 -11.77 6.66
CA PRO A 258 4.97 -10.89 5.51
C PRO A 258 3.65 -10.24 5.11
N THR A 259 3.62 -8.92 5.08
CA THR A 259 2.38 -8.14 4.95
C THR A 259 2.52 -7.08 3.85
N PRO A 260 2.45 -7.48 2.56
CA PRO A 260 2.40 -6.55 1.44
C PRO A 260 0.97 -6.02 1.30
N VAL A 261 0.71 -4.85 1.84
CA VAL A 261 -0.60 -4.19 1.72
C VAL A 261 -0.70 -3.55 0.34
N ILE A 262 -1.76 -3.87 -0.40
CA ILE A 262 -2.04 -3.33 -1.73
C ILE A 262 -3.16 -2.30 -1.62
N GLY A 263 -2.86 -1.06 -1.98
CA GLY A 263 -3.87 -0.04 -2.25
C GLY A 263 -4.11 0.03 -3.76
N MET A 264 -5.35 -0.09 -4.21
CA MET A 264 -5.68 0.00 -5.63
C MET A 264 -6.70 1.10 -5.87
N VAL A 265 -6.51 1.84 -6.95
CA VAL A 265 -7.45 2.85 -7.42
C VAL A 265 -8.06 2.45 -8.75
N GLY A 266 -9.32 2.83 -8.96
CA GLY A 266 -10.05 2.55 -10.18
C GLY A 266 -10.91 3.73 -10.60
N LEU A 267 -11.24 3.78 -11.89
CA LEU A 267 -12.11 4.78 -12.47
C LEU A 267 -13.56 4.30 -12.48
N VAL A 268 -14.45 5.11 -11.96
CA VAL A 268 -15.90 4.96 -12.11
C VAL A 268 -16.38 5.95 -13.16
N GLU A 269 -16.78 5.46 -14.31
CA GLU A 269 -17.25 6.32 -15.43
C GLU A 269 -18.60 6.97 -15.14
N ASP A 270 -19.46 6.29 -14.37
CA ASP A 270 -20.79 6.77 -14.03
C ASP A 270 -21.15 6.38 -12.58
N ILE A 271 -21.11 7.37 -11.69
CA ILE A 271 -21.39 7.17 -10.25
C ILE A 271 -22.85 6.79 -9.97
N ASP A 272 -23.77 7.03 -10.87
CA ASP A 272 -25.18 6.62 -10.71
C ASP A 272 -25.36 5.11 -10.96
N ARG A 273 -24.35 4.46 -11.52
CA ARG A 273 -24.31 3.02 -11.79
C ARG A 273 -23.51 2.20 -10.75
N VAL A 274 -23.00 2.86 -9.73
CA VAL A 274 -22.26 2.18 -8.64
C VAL A 274 -23.14 1.14 -7.94
N VAL A 275 -22.54 -0.03 -7.68
CA VAL A 275 -23.24 -1.15 -7.03
C VAL A 275 -22.70 -1.30 -5.60
N GLY A 276 -23.61 -1.48 -4.64
CA GLY A 276 -23.32 -1.76 -3.24
C GLY A 276 -23.70 -3.18 -2.85
N LEU A 277 -23.57 -3.50 -1.56
CA LEU A 277 -23.85 -4.84 -1.00
C LEU A 277 -25.35 -5.19 -0.91
N ALA A 278 -26.23 -4.21 -1.02
CA ALA A 278 -27.67 -4.44 -0.85
C ALA A 278 -28.27 -5.16 -2.06
N TRP A 279 -29.06 -6.20 -1.78
CA TRP A 279 -29.93 -6.85 -2.78
C TRP A 279 -30.97 -5.84 -3.29
N ARG A 280 -31.21 -5.79 -4.58
CA ARG A 280 -32.05 -4.75 -5.19
C ARG A 280 -33.52 -5.14 -5.23
N GLN A 281 -33.83 -6.34 -5.69
CA GLN A 281 -35.22 -6.78 -5.82
C GLN A 281 -35.38 -8.30 -5.65
N PRO A 282 -36.57 -8.76 -5.20
CA PRO A 282 -36.89 -10.17 -5.15
C PRO A 282 -36.82 -10.82 -6.54
N GLY A 283 -36.19 -11.99 -6.63
CA GLY A 283 -36.05 -12.74 -7.88
C GLY A 283 -34.71 -12.51 -8.60
N ASP A 284 -33.85 -11.62 -8.10
CA ASP A 284 -32.50 -11.50 -8.62
C ASP A 284 -31.71 -12.80 -8.45
N ALA A 285 -31.01 -13.23 -9.50
CA ALA A 285 -30.19 -14.44 -9.46
C ALA A 285 -28.88 -14.17 -8.69
N VAL A 286 -28.53 -15.10 -7.81
CA VAL A 286 -27.26 -15.10 -7.08
C VAL A 286 -26.35 -16.14 -7.72
N LEU A 287 -25.21 -15.71 -8.24
CA LEU A 287 -24.23 -16.56 -8.91
C LEU A 287 -22.92 -16.55 -8.12
N LEU A 288 -22.31 -17.70 -7.99
CA LEU A 288 -20.92 -17.84 -7.53
C LEU A 288 -20.05 -18.12 -8.76
N LEU A 289 -19.01 -17.29 -8.95
CA LEU A 289 -18.06 -17.42 -10.04
C LEU A 289 -16.75 -18.06 -9.56
#